data_68a1e7c174b7929dba6f24b63e631805
#
_entry.id   68a1e7c174b7929dba6f24b63e631805
#
_cell.length_a   1.000
_cell.length_b   1.000
_cell.length_c   1.000
_cell.angle_alpha   90.00
_cell.angle_beta   90.00
_cell.angle_gamma   90.00
#
_symmetry.space_group_name_H-M   'P 1'
#
loop_
_entity.id
_entity.type
_entity.pdbx_description
1 polymer ?
#
loop_
_entity_poly.entity_id
_entity_poly.type
_entity_poly.pdbx_seq_one_letter_code
_entity_poly.pdbx_strand_id
1 'polypeptide(L)'
;MPEIPEQLSMFEPSESYGEAHSGAPTVPRIVQTSVDFAELLREIDSADRIAFDTETTGVDMTRCDMVGMSLTTHAGVGWYLPVEVTDEGWRLPAGSADALLLCDALNRSRAMLAAHNAKFDIGVLRRHGMPITHPVYDTMIAQFAIDPFARGALGLKPLARQHLGWDMQEIESLIGRSSAGRQRSMRDVPLALVAPYAAADADATFQLVDALQSQVHALGLERLLYEVEFPLIPVLVDMELDGVAIDLPYLAALSKEMTARLHAVELEIYRVAGRIFNVASPQQLGNMLYRVLGLQVDISADADELPSTRAHRLEELRDKHPIVPLVLEQRELAKLLGTYVDALPALVNPATGRVHTHFNQAVVVTGRLSSSNPNLQNVPINSVNGRRVRRAFIGAPGNCVLSSDYSQIELRVLAHLADDAVLRAAFQRGEDIHASTAAAVYHVPLAQVTPEQRSFAKRINFGIAYGMSSYSLARSTGMTDEQADQFMADYFKRFSGVRRWLNVTKRQMMRDGFVATMYGRRRPFTEMRSRPTSEVRRAERLAVNHPVQGSAAEIVKIAMIRVQKALRDGGFQTRQTVQVHDELLLDVPREESHDVRELVRREMEEAVRLSVPLKSGIGMGDNWDAVK
;
A
#
# COMPACT_ATOMS: atom_id res chain seq x y z
N MET A 1 5.50 -1.96 18.13
CA MET A 1 5.48 -0.96 17.06
C MET A 1 6.89 -0.40 16.94
N PRO A 2 7.56 -0.46 15.78
CA PRO A 2 8.82 0.26 15.63
C PRO A 2 8.49 1.74 15.43
N GLU A 3 9.02 2.57 16.31
CA GLU A 3 9.00 4.01 16.20
C GLU A 3 9.58 4.44 14.86
N ILE A 4 8.80 5.17 14.10
CA ILE A 4 9.22 5.87 12.89
C ILE A 4 10.04 7.06 13.36
N PRO A 5 11.25 7.31 12.82
CA PRO A 5 12.07 8.43 13.26
C PRO A 5 11.34 9.76 13.10
N GLU A 6 11.35 10.54 14.13
CA GLU A 6 10.74 11.87 14.34
C GLU A 6 11.36 13.01 13.49
N GLN A 7 11.95 12.72 12.33
CA GLN A 7 12.68 13.71 11.52
C GLN A 7 12.06 13.97 10.13
N LEU A 8 10.76 14.22 10.06
CA LEU A 8 10.12 14.72 8.82
C LEU A 8 9.06 15.81 9.07
N SER A 9 9.11 16.50 10.20
CA SER A 9 8.35 17.73 10.41
C SER A 9 9.15 18.97 9.95
N MET A 10 9.40 19.10 8.66
CA MET A 10 10.03 20.30 8.09
C MET A 10 9.18 20.92 6.99
N PHE A 11 7.88 20.87 7.14
CA PHE A 11 6.97 21.68 6.34
C PHE A 11 6.02 22.36 7.31
N GLU A 12 6.32 23.60 7.67
CA GLU A 12 5.30 24.49 8.21
C GLU A 12 4.28 24.74 7.10
N PRO A 13 2.97 24.60 7.37
CA PRO A 13 1.95 24.97 6.39
C PRO A 13 2.10 26.47 6.12
N SER A 14 2.13 26.85 4.85
CA SER A 14 2.06 28.25 4.46
C SER A 14 0.78 28.86 5.05
N GLU A 15 0.92 29.80 5.96
CA GLU A 15 -0.18 30.58 6.52
C GLU A 15 -0.87 31.39 5.42
N SER A 16 -1.98 30.88 4.94
CA SER A 16 -3.05 31.68 4.35
C SER A 16 -4.38 31.03 4.72
N TYR A 17 -4.70 31.11 6.01
CA TYR A 17 -6.07 30.83 6.45
C TYR A 17 -6.94 31.99 5.98
N GLY A 18 -7.80 31.74 4.97
CA GLY A 18 -8.94 32.60 4.69
C GLY A 18 -9.82 32.70 5.95
N GLU A 19 -10.46 33.86 6.16
CA GLU A 19 -11.38 34.06 7.27
C GLU A 19 -12.37 32.89 7.33
N ALA A 20 -12.51 32.29 8.54
CA ALA A 20 -13.42 31.16 8.76
C ALA A 20 -14.85 31.62 8.46
N HIS A 21 -15.36 31.25 7.32
CA HIS A 21 -16.77 31.32 7.06
C HIS A 21 -17.44 30.20 7.89
N SER A 22 -18.22 30.56 8.89
CA SER A 22 -19.14 29.63 9.56
C SER A 22 -20.13 29.16 8.49
N GLY A 23 -19.85 28.00 7.89
CA GLY A 23 -20.79 27.37 6.96
C GLY A 23 -22.14 27.17 7.65
N ALA A 24 -23.24 27.36 6.94
CA ALA A 24 -24.57 27.10 7.49
C ALA A 24 -24.61 25.64 7.97
N PRO A 25 -25.09 25.37 9.20
CA PRO A 25 -25.16 24.02 9.70
C PRO A 25 -26.02 23.15 8.78
N THR A 26 -25.57 21.94 8.48
CA THR A 26 -26.33 20.95 7.69
C THR A 26 -27.67 20.69 8.36
N VAL A 27 -28.75 20.75 7.60
CA VAL A 27 -30.11 20.39 8.06
C VAL A 27 -30.26 18.87 7.95
N PRO A 28 -30.33 18.13 9.07
CA PRO A 28 -30.53 16.70 9.03
C PRO A 28 -32.00 16.37 8.69
N ARG A 29 -32.22 15.47 7.73
CA ARG A 29 -33.51 14.88 7.41
C ARG A 29 -33.44 13.38 7.69
N ILE A 30 -34.32 12.89 8.54
CA ILE A 30 -34.36 11.47 8.91
C ILE A 30 -35.49 10.81 8.13
N VAL A 31 -35.19 9.70 7.46
CA VAL A 31 -36.24 8.89 6.85
C VAL A 31 -36.98 8.14 7.97
N GLN A 32 -38.22 8.56 8.24
CA GLN A 32 -39.08 8.00 9.26
C GLN A 32 -40.30 7.29 8.67
N THR A 33 -40.61 7.55 7.41
CA THR A 33 -41.76 6.99 6.72
C THR A 33 -41.40 6.57 5.27
N SER A 34 -42.25 5.77 4.65
CA SER A 34 -42.16 5.46 3.23
C SER A 34 -42.31 6.67 2.32
N VAL A 35 -42.98 7.74 2.82
CA VAL A 35 -43.11 9.01 2.08
C VAL A 35 -41.77 9.74 2.02
N ASP A 36 -41.04 9.82 3.15
CA ASP A 36 -39.71 10.41 3.21
C ASP A 36 -38.73 9.63 2.31
N PHE A 37 -38.83 8.31 2.33
CA PHE A 37 -38.03 7.46 1.46
C PHE A 37 -38.30 7.69 -0.03
N ALA A 38 -39.56 7.79 -0.40
CA ALA A 38 -39.96 8.12 -1.78
C ALA A 38 -39.55 9.53 -2.20
N GLU A 39 -39.46 10.48 -1.26
CA GLU A 39 -38.92 11.83 -1.52
C GLU A 39 -37.41 11.75 -1.79
N LEU A 40 -36.64 11.04 -0.96
CA LEU A 40 -35.20 10.82 -1.17
C LEU A 40 -34.94 10.17 -2.53
N LEU A 41 -35.68 9.14 -2.92
CA LEU A 41 -35.48 8.48 -4.22
C LEU A 41 -35.71 9.45 -5.39
N ARG A 42 -36.69 10.36 -5.29
CA ARG A 42 -36.91 11.41 -6.32
C ARG A 42 -35.77 12.43 -6.36
N GLU A 43 -35.18 12.78 -5.20
CA GLU A 43 -33.98 13.62 -5.16
C GLU A 43 -32.78 12.92 -5.81
N ILE A 44 -32.56 11.62 -5.54
CA ILE A 44 -31.53 10.82 -6.17
C ILE A 44 -31.66 10.80 -7.70
N ASP A 45 -32.88 10.62 -8.21
CA ASP A 45 -33.15 10.57 -9.66
C ASP A 45 -32.86 11.90 -10.37
N SER A 46 -32.95 13.02 -9.66
CA SER A 46 -32.77 14.38 -10.22
C SER A 46 -31.41 15.02 -9.88
N ALA A 47 -30.61 14.39 -9.04
CA ALA A 47 -29.34 14.93 -8.59
C ALA A 47 -28.25 14.85 -9.68
N ASP A 48 -27.35 15.84 -9.72
CA ASP A 48 -26.11 15.81 -10.50
C ASP A 48 -24.95 15.17 -9.72
N ARG A 49 -25.05 15.20 -8.38
CA ARG A 49 -24.09 14.60 -7.45
C ARG A 49 -24.82 14.03 -6.25
N ILE A 50 -24.29 12.94 -5.73
CA ILE A 50 -24.75 12.30 -4.50
C ILE A 50 -23.53 11.94 -3.67
N ALA A 51 -23.43 12.46 -2.45
CA ALA A 51 -22.46 11.99 -1.48
C ALA A 51 -23.14 11.02 -0.51
N PHE A 52 -22.41 9.99 -0.09
CA PHE A 52 -22.88 9.02 0.91
C PHE A 52 -21.80 8.67 1.92
N ASP A 53 -22.24 8.25 3.10
CA ASP A 53 -21.41 7.78 4.19
C ASP A 53 -22.15 6.72 4.99
N THR A 54 -21.43 5.82 5.69
CA THR A 54 -22.03 4.75 6.49
C THR A 54 -21.61 4.84 7.96
N GLU A 55 -22.59 4.75 8.86
CA GLU A 55 -22.36 4.61 10.29
C GLU A 55 -22.33 3.14 10.68
N THR A 56 -21.31 2.74 11.45
CA THR A 56 -21.04 1.34 11.74
C THR A 56 -20.68 1.09 13.20
N THR A 57 -20.71 -0.17 13.61
CA THR A 57 -20.34 -0.60 14.97
C THR A 57 -18.83 -0.67 15.21
N GLY A 58 -18.02 -0.46 14.16
CA GLY A 58 -16.55 -0.54 14.22
C GLY A 58 -15.89 -0.19 12.90
N VAL A 59 -14.56 -0.24 12.84
CA VAL A 59 -13.74 0.21 11.70
C VAL A 59 -13.25 -0.94 10.80
N ASP A 60 -13.64 -2.17 11.06
CA ASP A 60 -13.31 -3.34 10.24
C ASP A 60 -14.53 -3.70 9.38
N MET A 61 -14.51 -3.36 8.09
CA MET A 61 -15.62 -3.60 7.17
C MET A 61 -15.96 -5.08 6.99
N THR A 62 -15.06 -6.00 7.37
CA THR A 62 -15.30 -7.45 7.30
C THR A 62 -16.09 -7.99 8.49
N ARG A 63 -16.24 -7.19 9.57
CA ARG A 63 -16.82 -7.61 10.86
C ARG A 63 -17.90 -6.67 11.39
N CYS A 64 -17.80 -5.36 11.11
CA CYS A 64 -18.73 -4.36 11.64
C CYS A 64 -20.13 -4.50 11.05
N ASP A 65 -21.15 -4.13 11.81
CA ASP A 65 -22.51 -4.00 11.33
C ASP A 65 -22.79 -2.55 10.93
N MET A 66 -23.64 -2.35 9.95
CA MET A 66 -24.11 -1.04 9.52
C MET A 66 -25.23 -0.58 10.46
N VAL A 67 -25.07 0.60 11.05
CA VAL A 67 -26.06 1.23 11.95
C VAL A 67 -26.98 2.16 11.18
N GLY A 68 -26.44 2.85 10.20
CA GLY A 68 -27.19 3.75 9.33
C GLY A 68 -26.38 4.15 8.10
N MET A 69 -27.04 4.87 7.21
CA MET A 69 -26.45 5.47 6.03
C MET A 69 -26.88 6.92 5.92
N SER A 70 -25.99 7.80 5.55
CA SER A 70 -26.32 9.19 5.22
C SER A 70 -26.10 9.49 3.74
N LEU A 71 -26.92 10.41 3.20
CA LEU A 71 -26.89 10.83 1.81
C LEU A 71 -27.11 12.33 1.69
N THR A 72 -26.38 12.98 0.78
CA THR A 72 -26.58 14.38 0.41
C THR A 72 -26.70 14.48 -1.10
N THR A 73 -27.78 15.11 -1.57
CA THR A 73 -28.07 15.38 -2.98
C THR A 73 -27.90 16.86 -3.35
N HIS A 74 -27.86 17.73 -2.34
CA HIS A 74 -27.62 19.18 -2.48
C HIS A 74 -27.02 19.75 -1.19
N ALA A 75 -26.17 20.75 -1.31
CA ALA A 75 -25.46 21.34 -0.20
C ALA A 75 -26.38 21.87 0.91
N GLY A 76 -25.99 21.67 2.16
CA GLY A 76 -26.70 22.14 3.35
C GLY A 76 -27.83 21.22 3.83
N VAL A 77 -28.07 20.08 3.18
CA VAL A 77 -29.07 19.10 3.61
C VAL A 77 -28.49 17.68 3.54
N GLY A 78 -28.61 16.95 4.63
CA GLY A 78 -28.18 15.55 4.68
C GLY A 78 -29.32 14.64 5.16
N TRP A 79 -29.59 13.60 4.39
CA TRP A 79 -30.53 12.54 4.74
C TRP A 79 -29.83 11.49 5.61
N TYR A 80 -30.52 10.99 6.63
CA TYR A 80 -30.09 9.84 7.41
C TYR A 80 -31.11 8.70 7.33
N LEU A 81 -30.66 7.51 6.99
CA LEU A 81 -31.45 6.30 6.87
C LEU A 81 -31.02 5.34 7.99
N PRO A 82 -31.80 5.17 9.06
CA PRO A 82 -31.48 4.23 10.12
C PRO A 82 -31.64 2.79 9.60
N VAL A 83 -30.65 1.93 9.90
CA VAL A 83 -30.69 0.50 9.58
C VAL A 83 -31.23 -0.30 10.74
N GLU A 84 -30.76 0.00 11.94
CA GLU A 84 -31.24 -0.57 13.19
C GLU A 84 -31.72 0.56 14.12
N VAL A 85 -32.94 0.46 14.57
CA VAL A 85 -33.50 1.38 15.58
C VAL A 85 -34.16 0.58 16.69
N THR A 86 -34.04 1.06 17.92
CA THR A 86 -34.67 0.47 19.08
C THR A 86 -36.14 0.84 19.22
N ASP A 87 -36.57 1.97 18.59
CA ASP A 87 -37.93 2.48 18.64
C ASP A 87 -38.75 2.15 17.40
N GLU A 88 -40.08 2.20 17.48
CA GLU A 88 -40.98 1.99 16.34
C GLU A 88 -40.79 3.09 15.28
N GLY A 89 -40.35 2.70 14.08
CA GLY A 89 -40.11 3.63 12.97
C GLY A 89 -39.68 2.92 11.69
N TRP A 90 -39.59 3.67 10.58
CA TRP A 90 -39.08 3.15 9.30
C TRP A 90 -37.59 2.83 9.42
N ARG A 91 -37.17 1.74 8.77
CA ARG A 91 -35.78 1.24 8.79
C ARG A 91 -35.38 0.78 7.42
N LEU A 92 -34.07 0.69 7.20
CA LEU A 92 -33.46 0.13 5.99
C LEU A 92 -32.74 -1.20 6.32
N PRO A 93 -33.47 -2.30 6.62
CA PRO A 93 -32.81 -3.56 6.92
C PRO A 93 -32.01 -4.10 5.72
N ALA A 94 -30.88 -4.70 5.99
CA ALA A 94 -30.05 -5.35 4.97
C ALA A 94 -30.89 -6.34 4.14
N GLY A 95 -30.77 -6.24 2.80
CA GLY A 95 -31.51 -7.11 1.87
C GLY A 95 -33.03 -6.88 1.79
N SER A 96 -33.56 -5.83 2.45
CA SER A 96 -34.97 -5.46 2.29
C SER A 96 -35.27 -4.92 0.89
N ALA A 97 -36.56 -4.88 0.51
CA ALA A 97 -36.96 -4.31 -0.77
C ALA A 97 -36.54 -2.84 -0.91
N ASP A 98 -36.64 -2.05 0.16
CA ASP A 98 -36.22 -0.66 0.18
C ASP A 98 -34.69 -0.54 0.03
N ALA A 99 -33.89 -1.41 0.67
CA ALA A 99 -32.43 -1.43 0.52
C ALA A 99 -32.01 -1.75 -0.93
N LEU A 100 -32.68 -2.73 -1.55
CA LEU A 100 -32.44 -3.08 -2.95
C LEU A 100 -32.87 -1.95 -3.89
N LEU A 101 -33.98 -1.28 -3.61
CA LEU A 101 -34.48 -0.15 -4.40
C LEU A 101 -33.52 1.04 -4.31
N LEU A 102 -33.01 1.37 -3.12
CA LEU A 102 -32.00 2.42 -2.94
C LEU A 102 -30.70 2.08 -3.68
N CYS A 103 -30.22 0.85 -3.53
CA CYS A 103 -29.00 0.37 -4.21
C CYS A 103 -29.15 0.48 -5.74
N ASP A 104 -30.30 0.08 -6.27
CA ASP A 104 -30.61 0.17 -7.70
C ASP A 104 -30.73 1.64 -8.17
N ALA A 105 -31.34 2.53 -7.39
CA ALA A 105 -31.41 3.94 -7.68
C ALA A 105 -30.01 4.57 -7.76
N LEU A 106 -29.14 4.31 -6.79
CA LEU A 106 -27.75 4.79 -6.79
C LEU A 106 -26.94 4.25 -7.98
N ASN A 107 -27.07 2.96 -8.29
CA ASN A 107 -26.31 2.34 -9.39
C ASN A 107 -26.80 2.77 -10.79
N ARG A 108 -28.05 3.16 -10.95
CA ARG A 108 -28.62 3.67 -12.22
C ARG A 108 -28.58 5.18 -12.34
N SER A 109 -28.27 5.88 -11.26
CA SER A 109 -28.18 7.34 -11.28
C SER A 109 -27.14 7.80 -12.31
N ARG A 110 -27.41 8.98 -12.91
CA ARG A 110 -26.43 9.70 -13.74
C ARG A 110 -25.55 10.64 -12.90
N ALA A 111 -25.88 10.79 -11.62
CA ALA A 111 -25.13 11.62 -10.69
C ALA A 111 -23.71 11.08 -10.47
N MET A 112 -22.79 11.98 -10.20
CA MET A 112 -21.49 11.60 -9.64
C MET A 112 -21.71 11.10 -8.22
N LEU A 113 -21.40 9.84 -7.94
CA LEU A 113 -21.34 9.36 -6.56
C LEU A 113 -20.03 9.80 -5.90
N ALA A 114 -20.09 10.25 -4.65
CA ALA A 114 -18.93 10.65 -3.85
C ALA A 114 -18.97 10.05 -2.45
N ALA A 115 -17.81 9.74 -1.90
CA ALA A 115 -17.65 9.33 -0.51
C ALA A 115 -16.27 9.77 0.02
N HIS A 116 -16.07 9.71 1.32
CA HIS A 116 -14.77 9.93 1.94
C HIS A 116 -14.22 8.62 2.47
N ASN A 117 -13.11 8.11 1.90
CA ASN A 117 -12.63 6.74 2.12
C ASN A 117 -13.64 5.69 1.63
N ALA A 118 -14.14 5.91 0.42
CA ALA A 118 -15.20 5.15 -0.26
C ALA A 118 -15.05 3.62 -0.18
N LYS A 119 -13.81 3.13 -0.11
CA LYS A 119 -13.53 1.70 0.02
C LYS A 119 -14.22 1.08 1.23
N PHE A 120 -14.21 1.77 2.38
CA PHE A 120 -14.87 1.30 3.59
C PHE A 120 -16.38 1.20 3.41
N ASP A 121 -17.02 2.28 2.96
CA ASP A 121 -18.47 2.34 2.79
C ASP A 121 -18.97 1.34 1.75
N ILE A 122 -18.30 1.25 0.60
CA ILE A 122 -18.64 0.25 -0.44
C ILE A 122 -18.52 -1.16 0.10
N GLY A 123 -17.50 -1.45 0.91
CA GLY A 123 -17.31 -2.75 1.54
C GLY A 123 -18.41 -3.11 2.54
N VAL A 124 -18.78 -2.15 3.40
CA VAL A 124 -19.89 -2.28 4.34
C VAL A 124 -21.21 -2.50 3.60
N LEU A 125 -21.53 -1.65 2.64
CA LEU A 125 -22.76 -1.76 1.85
C LEU A 125 -22.84 -3.10 1.11
N ARG A 126 -21.74 -3.55 0.48
CA ARG A 126 -21.70 -4.85 -0.21
C ARG A 126 -21.98 -6.02 0.73
N ARG A 127 -21.36 -6.02 1.92
CA ARG A 127 -21.58 -7.07 2.92
C ARG A 127 -23.02 -7.09 3.45
N HIS A 128 -23.71 -5.95 3.39
CA HIS A 128 -25.12 -5.83 3.77
C HIS A 128 -26.10 -6.00 2.58
N GLY A 129 -25.63 -6.54 1.44
CA GLY A 129 -26.47 -6.84 0.28
C GLY A 129 -26.84 -5.61 -0.57
N MET A 130 -26.09 -4.52 -0.43
CA MET A 130 -26.26 -3.26 -1.17
C MET A 130 -25.00 -2.93 -2.00
N PRO A 131 -24.65 -3.72 -3.04
CA PRO A 131 -23.42 -3.50 -3.80
C PRO A 131 -23.49 -2.22 -4.64
N ILE A 132 -22.61 -1.28 -4.38
CA ILE A 132 -22.42 -0.11 -5.24
C ILE A 132 -21.45 -0.50 -6.36
N THR A 133 -21.94 -0.43 -7.61
CA THR A 133 -21.17 -0.73 -8.84
C THR A 133 -20.88 0.53 -9.66
N HIS A 134 -21.59 1.62 -9.38
CA HIS A 134 -21.32 2.92 -9.98
C HIS A 134 -19.95 3.45 -9.54
N PRO A 135 -19.17 4.10 -10.43
CA PRO A 135 -17.92 4.75 -10.05
C PRO A 135 -18.11 5.79 -8.94
N VAL A 136 -17.22 5.79 -7.95
CA VAL A 136 -17.28 6.71 -6.80
C VAL A 136 -16.06 7.62 -6.78
N TYR A 137 -16.29 8.93 -6.63
CA TYR A 137 -15.27 9.92 -6.36
C TYR A 137 -14.89 9.86 -4.87
N ASP A 138 -13.66 9.51 -4.57
CA ASP A 138 -13.17 9.43 -3.18
C ASP A 138 -12.40 10.71 -2.84
N THR A 139 -12.93 11.50 -1.90
CA THR A 139 -12.34 12.78 -1.48
C THR A 139 -11.01 12.60 -0.74
N MET A 140 -10.81 11.51 0.00
CA MET A 140 -9.54 11.18 0.65
C MET A 140 -8.46 10.85 -0.38
N ILE A 141 -8.79 10.03 -1.38
CA ILE A 141 -7.86 9.66 -2.47
C ILE A 141 -7.52 10.87 -3.33
N ALA A 142 -8.51 11.73 -3.63
CA ALA A 142 -8.28 12.97 -4.38
C ALA A 142 -7.32 13.91 -3.62
N GLN A 143 -7.53 14.14 -2.33
CA GLN A 143 -6.63 14.94 -1.50
C GLN A 143 -5.21 14.35 -1.45
N PHE A 144 -5.08 13.05 -1.30
CA PHE A 144 -3.76 12.39 -1.30
C PHE A 144 -3.03 12.54 -2.65
N ALA A 145 -3.76 12.54 -3.76
CA ALA A 145 -3.17 12.81 -5.08
C ALA A 145 -2.71 14.26 -5.22
N ILE A 146 -3.45 15.22 -4.65
CA ILE A 146 -3.11 16.65 -4.61
C ILE A 146 -1.88 16.88 -3.72
N ASP A 147 -1.92 16.40 -2.48
CA ASP A 147 -0.81 16.51 -1.52
C ASP A 147 -0.51 15.16 -0.85
N PRO A 148 0.48 14.41 -1.34
CA PRO A 148 0.85 13.12 -0.79
C PRO A 148 1.58 13.22 0.57
N PHE A 149 1.86 14.42 1.07
CA PHE A 149 2.47 14.66 2.38
C PHE A 149 1.48 15.12 3.46
N ALA A 150 0.23 15.34 3.12
CA ALA A 150 -0.85 15.72 4.06
C ALA A 150 -1.18 14.59 5.08
N ARG A 151 -0.15 13.92 5.61
CA ARG A 151 -0.31 12.83 6.58
C ARG A 151 -0.94 13.34 7.86
N GLY A 152 -1.97 12.64 8.34
CA GLY A 152 -2.76 13.04 9.52
C GLY A 152 -3.85 14.07 9.22
N ALA A 153 -3.87 14.64 8.00
CA ALA A 153 -4.88 15.61 7.56
C ALA A 153 -5.78 15.05 6.44
N LEU A 154 -5.74 13.73 6.18
CA LEU A 154 -6.57 13.12 5.13
C LEU A 154 -7.98 12.73 5.62
N GLY A 155 -8.27 12.83 6.90
CA GLY A 155 -9.60 12.57 7.45
C GLY A 155 -10.61 13.64 7.00
N LEU A 156 -11.90 13.29 7.00
CA LEU A 156 -12.98 14.18 6.56
C LEU A 156 -12.97 15.52 7.31
N LYS A 157 -12.87 15.49 8.61
CA LYS A 157 -12.95 16.68 9.47
C LYS A 157 -11.78 17.65 9.28
N PRO A 158 -10.51 17.21 9.24
CA PRO A 158 -9.39 18.05 8.81
C PRO A 158 -9.57 18.66 7.42
N LEU A 159 -10.08 17.89 6.45
CA LEU A 159 -10.31 18.40 5.09
C LEU A 159 -11.45 19.42 5.04
N ALA A 160 -12.55 19.17 5.75
CA ALA A 160 -13.65 20.12 5.86
C ALA A 160 -13.18 21.44 6.50
N ARG A 161 -12.36 21.37 7.55
CA ARG A 161 -11.75 22.57 8.14
C ARG A 161 -10.85 23.31 7.17
N GLN A 162 -9.99 22.59 6.44
CA GLN A 162 -9.03 23.18 5.49
C GLN A 162 -9.71 23.82 4.28
N HIS A 163 -10.70 23.15 3.68
CA HIS A 163 -11.28 23.54 2.39
C HIS A 163 -12.62 24.26 2.50
N LEU A 164 -13.40 23.98 3.55
CA LEU A 164 -14.74 24.54 3.75
C LEU A 164 -14.81 25.51 4.93
N GLY A 165 -13.76 25.56 5.79
CA GLY A 165 -13.79 26.34 7.04
C GLY A 165 -14.74 25.75 8.10
N TRP A 166 -15.13 24.49 8.00
CA TRP A 166 -16.05 23.84 8.91
C TRP A 166 -15.37 23.23 10.11
N ASP A 167 -15.87 23.53 11.31
CA ASP A 167 -15.48 22.86 12.54
C ASP A 167 -16.51 21.79 12.89
N MET A 168 -16.30 20.58 12.36
CA MET A 168 -17.22 19.46 12.48
C MET A 168 -17.11 18.76 13.83
N GLN A 169 -18.19 18.13 14.27
CA GLN A 169 -18.23 17.32 15.48
C GLN A 169 -17.33 16.09 15.37
N GLU A 170 -16.49 15.84 16.37
CA GLU A 170 -15.65 14.65 16.42
C GLU A 170 -16.45 13.44 16.96
N ILE A 171 -16.18 12.23 16.40
CA ILE A 171 -16.90 11.00 16.77
C ILE A 171 -16.75 10.66 18.25
N GLU A 172 -15.62 11.01 18.87
CA GLU A 172 -15.36 10.78 20.29
C GLU A 172 -16.34 11.51 21.22
N SER A 173 -16.99 12.55 20.73
CA SER A 173 -18.06 13.23 21.50
C SER A 173 -19.33 12.39 21.61
N LEU A 174 -19.55 11.46 20.68
CA LEU A 174 -20.69 10.54 20.64
C LEU A 174 -20.38 9.22 21.35
N ILE A 175 -19.23 8.60 21.04
CA ILE A 175 -18.90 7.25 21.50
C ILE A 175 -17.86 7.22 22.64
N GLY A 176 -17.29 8.36 23.00
CA GLY A 176 -16.23 8.46 24.01
C GLY A 176 -14.83 8.20 23.45
N ARG A 177 -13.80 8.58 24.22
CA ARG A 177 -12.38 8.40 23.83
C ARG A 177 -11.89 7.00 24.14
N SER A 178 -11.11 6.41 23.23
CA SER A 178 -10.50 5.08 23.41
C SER A 178 -9.57 4.99 24.64
N SER A 179 -8.88 6.08 24.99
CA SER A 179 -7.98 6.16 26.15
C SER A 179 -8.70 6.24 27.50
N ALA A 180 -10.00 6.54 27.52
CA ALA A 180 -10.78 6.74 28.76
C ALA A 180 -11.53 5.49 29.22
N GLY A 181 -11.38 4.35 28.51
CA GLY A 181 -12.10 3.12 28.82
C GLY A 181 -12.86 2.56 27.61
N ARG A 182 -13.91 1.82 27.84
CA ARG A 182 -14.70 1.19 26.79
C ARG A 182 -15.45 2.24 25.96
N GLN A 183 -15.10 2.42 24.69
CA GLN A 183 -15.91 3.20 23.75
C GLN A 183 -17.31 2.55 23.61
N ARG A 184 -18.36 3.38 23.49
CA ARG A 184 -19.69 2.91 23.12
C ARG A 184 -19.70 2.52 21.63
N SER A 185 -20.60 1.62 21.27
CA SER A 185 -20.91 1.40 19.86
C SER A 185 -21.73 2.58 19.33
N MET A 186 -21.58 2.92 18.04
CA MET A 186 -22.47 3.89 17.40
C MET A 186 -23.94 3.43 17.44
N ARG A 187 -24.19 2.13 17.54
CA ARG A 187 -25.52 1.54 17.75
C ARG A 187 -26.20 2.01 19.03
N ASP A 188 -25.41 2.32 20.08
CA ASP A 188 -25.92 2.75 21.40
C ASP A 188 -26.11 4.28 21.49
N VAL A 189 -25.82 5.02 20.41
CA VAL A 189 -25.98 6.47 20.36
C VAL A 189 -27.41 6.81 19.93
N PRO A 190 -28.12 7.71 20.64
CA PRO A 190 -29.48 8.10 20.26
C PRO A 190 -29.57 8.67 18.83
N LEU A 191 -30.62 8.31 18.10
CA LEU A 191 -30.88 8.75 16.72
C LEU A 191 -30.79 10.28 16.57
N ALA A 192 -31.30 11.03 17.55
CA ALA A 192 -31.25 12.50 17.56
C ALA A 192 -29.82 13.08 17.57
N LEU A 193 -28.81 12.28 17.95
CA LEU A 193 -27.40 12.68 17.94
C LEU A 193 -26.64 12.10 16.73
N VAL A 194 -26.96 10.86 16.30
CA VAL A 194 -26.31 10.23 15.15
C VAL A 194 -26.71 10.91 13.85
N ALA A 195 -28.00 11.21 13.66
CA ALA A 195 -28.50 11.73 12.40
C ALA A 195 -27.89 13.09 12.00
N PRO A 196 -27.79 14.11 12.91
CA PRO A 196 -27.09 15.35 12.57
C PRO A 196 -25.61 15.16 12.27
N TYR A 197 -24.94 14.26 13.00
CA TYR A 197 -23.53 13.93 12.81
C TYR A 197 -23.30 13.32 11.40
N ALA A 198 -24.02 12.25 11.08
CA ALA A 198 -23.91 11.55 9.80
C ALA A 198 -24.34 12.42 8.60
N ALA A 199 -25.41 13.22 8.78
CA ALA A 199 -25.84 14.18 7.75
C ALA A 199 -24.75 15.21 7.43
N ALA A 200 -24.04 15.71 8.45
CA ALA A 200 -22.93 16.65 8.26
C ALA A 200 -21.72 15.99 7.56
N ASP A 201 -21.43 14.71 7.85
CA ASP A 201 -20.33 13.98 7.21
C ASP A 201 -20.62 13.77 5.69
N ALA A 202 -21.85 13.43 5.31
CA ALA A 202 -22.26 13.34 3.91
C ALA A 202 -22.25 14.70 3.19
N ASP A 203 -22.75 15.77 3.84
CA ASP A 203 -22.77 17.13 3.27
C ASP A 203 -21.35 17.70 3.10
N ALA A 204 -20.48 17.52 4.09
CA ALA A 204 -19.07 17.91 3.98
C ALA A 204 -18.41 17.18 2.80
N THR A 205 -18.64 15.87 2.66
CA THR A 205 -18.16 15.09 1.53
C THR A 205 -18.67 15.63 0.19
N PHE A 206 -19.96 15.94 0.10
CA PHE A 206 -20.59 16.53 -1.08
C PHE A 206 -19.91 17.84 -1.50
N GLN A 207 -19.67 18.75 -0.56
CA GLN A 207 -19.08 20.07 -0.83
C GLN A 207 -17.58 20.02 -1.07
N LEU A 208 -16.85 19.08 -0.44
CA LEU A 208 -15.41 18.86 -0.69
C LEU A 208 -15.10 18.50 -2.14
N VAL A 209 -16.04 17.85 -2.85
CA VAL A 209 -15.83 17.51 -4.27
C VAL A 209 -15.45 18.72 -5.10
N ASP A 210 -16.18 19.84 -4.97
CA ASP A 210 -15.93 21.06 -5.77
C ASP A 210 -14.56 21.66 -5.48
N ALA A 211 -14.21 21.76 -4.19
CA ALA A 211 -12.92 22.30 -3.76
C ALA A 211 -11.75 21.44 -4.27
N LEU A 212 -11.89 20.10 -4.23
CA LEU A 212 -10.86 19.18 -4.66
C LEU A 212 -10.79 19.04 -6.19
N GLN A 213 -11.93 18.98 -6.88
CA GLN A 213 -11.96 18.89 -8.35
C GLN A 213 -11.24 20.06 -9.03
N SER A 214 -11.42 21.28 -8.51
CA SER A 214 -10.72 22.46 -9.03
C SER A 214 -9.20 22.31 -8.93
N GLN A 215 -8.70 21.76 -7.81
CA GLN A 215 -7.27 21.50 -7.61
C GLN A 215 -6.77 20.32 -8.46
N VAL A 216 -7.56 19.25 -8.55
CA VAL A 216 -7.28 18.09 -9.42
C VAL A 216 -7.09 18.56 -10.86
N HIS A 217 -7.99 19.43 -11.36
CA HIS A 217 -7.90 20.00 -12.70
C HIS A 217 -6.64 20.88 -12.87
N ALA A 218 -6.42 21.81 -11.95
CA ALA A 218 -5.24 22.69 -11.99
C ALA A 218 -3.91 21.94 -11.96
N LEU A 219 -3.88 20.75 -11.35
CA LEU A 219 -2.71 19.89 -11.27
C LEU A 219 -2.63 18.84 -12.38
N GLY A 220 -3.69 18.65 -13.20
CA GLY A 220 -3.76 17.64 -14.26
C GLY A 220 -3.75 16.21 -13.73
N LEU A 221 -4.50 15.96 -12.65
CA LEU A 221 -4.53 14.66 -11.95
C LEU A 221 -5.73 13.78 -12.34
N GLU A 222 -6.59 14.24 -13.25
CA GLU A 222 -7.81 13.54 -13.65
C GLU A 222 -7.50 12.14 -14.16
N ARG A 223 -6.50 12.02 -15.03
CA ARG A 223 -6.11 10.74 -15.59
C ARG A 223 -5.69 9.74 -14.50
N LEU A 224 -4.93 10.20 -13.50
CA LEU A 224 -4.52 9.38 -12.37
C LEU A 224 -5.74 8.90 -11.57
N LEU A 225 -6.66 9.81 -11.26
CA LEU A 225 -7.80 9.50 -10.41
C LEU A 225 -8.83 8.61 -11.14
N TYR A 226 -9.22 8.99 -12.35
CA TYR A 226 -10.31 8.31 -13.07
C TYR A 226 -9.89 7.05 -13.83
N GLU A 227 -8.60 6.90 -14.21
CA GLU A 227 -8.13 5.70 -14.89
C GLU A 227 -7.45 4.69 -13.93
N VAL A 228 -6.98 5.14 -12.75
CA VAL A 228 -6.18 4.28 -11.85
C VAL A 228 -6.78 4.19 -10.45
N GLU A 229 -6.91 5.33 -9.73
CA GLU A 229 -7.17 5.28 -8.29
C GLU A 229 -8.62 4.92 -7.96
N PHE A 230 -9.59 5.60 -8.57
CA PHE A 230 -11.01 5.33 -8.30
C PHE A 230 -11.46 3.96 -8.83
N PRO A 231 -11.07 3.52 -10.06
CA PRO A 231 -11.41 2.17 -10.52
C PRO A 231 -10.78 1.03 -9.70
N LEU A 232 -9.71 1.31 -8.95
CA LEU A 232 -9.09 0.33 -8.07
C LEU A 232 -9.89 0.08 -6.80
N ILE A 233 -10.68 1.04 -6.32
CA ILE A 233 -11.44 0.94 -5.07
C ILE A 233 -12.28 -0.36 -5.01
N PRO A 234 -13.16 -0.66 -5.96
CA PRO A 234 -13.97 -1.89 -5.91
C PRO A 234 -13.12 -3.17 -6.00
N VAL A 235 -11.94 -3.14 -6.65
CA VAL A 235 -11.02 -4.28 -6.68
C VAL A 235 -10.46 -4.55 -5.29
N LEU A 236 -10.05 -3.51 -4.57
CA LEU A 236 -9.54 -3.65 -3.21
C LEU A 236 -10.64 -4.07 -2.23
N VAL A 237 -11.87 -3.60 -2.42
CA VAL A 237 -13.03 -4.09 -1.66
C VAL A 237 -13.20 -5.60 -1.83
N ASP A 238 -13.18 -6.09 -3.08
CA ASP A 238 -13.27 -7.53 -3.35
C ASP A 238 -12.16 -8.29 -2.66
N MET A 239 -10.90 -7.85 -2.81
CA MET A 239 -9.73 -8.51 -2.21
C MET A 239 -9.79 -8.54 -0.69
N GLU A 240 -10.21 -7.44 -0.06
CA GLU A 240 -10.31 -7.34 1.41
C GLU A 240 -11.47 -8.18 1.95
N LEU A 241 -12.61 -8.24 1.27
CA LEU A 241 -13.75 -9.09 1.65
C LEU A 241 -13.50 -10.58 1.38
N ASP A 242 -12.83 -10.91 0.29
CA ASP A 242 -12.47 -12.29 -0.04
C ASP A 242 -11.39 -12.84 0.91
N GLY A 243 -10.39 -12.03 1.27
CA GLY A 243 -9.28 -12.44 2.14
C GLY A 243 -8.46 -13.60 1.56
N VAL A 244 -7.58 -14.20 2.36
CA VAL A 244 -6.70 -15.30 1.97
C VAL A 244 -6.85 -16.50 2.90
N ALA A 245 -6.88 -17.69 2.34
CA ALA A 245 -6.97 -18.94 3.10
C ALA A 245 -5.62 -19.31 3.72
N ILE A 246 -5.66 -19.81 4.97
CA ILE A 246 -4.48 -20.14 5.78
C ILE A 246 -4.59 -21.59 6.28
N ASP A 247 -3.52 -22.35 6.14
CA ASP A 247 -3.37 -23.70 6.71
C ASP A 247 -3.05 -23.61 8.21
N LEU A 248 -4.09 -23.62 9.03
CA LEU A 248 -3.96 -23.54 10.50
C LEU A 248 -3.23 -24.75 11.11
N PRO A 249 -3.49 -26.00 10.73
CA PRO A 249 -2.73 -27.15 11.20
C PRO A 249 -1.23 -27.04 10.91
N TYR A 250 -0.88 -26.59 9.71
CA TYR A 250 0.51 -26.36 9.34
C TYR A 250 1.16 -25.27 10.19
N LEU A 251 0.49 -24.12 10.40
CA LEU A 251 1.01 -23.05 11.25
C LEU A 251 1.22 -23.50 12.70
N ALA A 252 0.30 -24.29 13.26
CA ALA A 252 0.44 -24.84 14.61
C ALA A 252 1.67 -25.76 14.76
N ALA A 253 1.93 -26.61 13.76
CA ALA A 253 3.12 -27.44 13.72
C ALA A 253 4.40 -26.61 13.58
N LEU A 254 4.37 -25.60 12.70
CA LEU A 254 5.48 -24.68 12.47
C LEU A 254 5.81 -23.85 13.72
N SER A 255 4.79 -23.36 14.44
CA SER A 255 4.95 -22.63 15.71
C SER A 255 5.70 -23.45 16.74
N LYS A 256 5.27 -24.69 16.95
CA LYS A 256 5.93 -25.61 17.89
C LYS A 256 7.41 -25.84 17.56
N GLU A 257 7.70 -26.07 16.28
CA GLU A 257 9.08 -26.32 15.83
C GLU A 257 9.95 -25.06 15.97
N MET A 258 9.47 -23.92 15.47
CA MET A 258 10.21 -22.66 15.53
C MET A 258 10.44 -22.18 16.96
N THR A 259 9.47 -22.37 17.86
CA THR A 259 9.61 -22.04 19.29
C THR A 259 10.68 -22.91 19.95
N ALA A 260 10.70 -24.19 19.67
CA ALA A 260 11.76 -25.08 20.17
C ALA A 260 13.15 -24.67 19.65
N ARG A 261 13.25 -24.29 18.36
CA ARG A 261 14.50 -23.82 17.77
C ARG A 261 14.93 -22.47 18.37
N LEU A 262 14.01 -21.53 18.53
CA LEU A 262 14.26 -20.23 19.17
C LEU A 262 14.86 -20.41 20.56
N HIS A 263 14.26 -21.25 21.38
CA HIS A 263 14.76 -21.55 22.71
C HIS A 263 16.16 -22.18 22.69
N ALA A 264 16.41 -23.14 21.79
CA ALA A 264 17.71 -23.73 21.63
C ALA A 264 18.80 -22.71 21.22
N VAL A 265 18.46 -21.80 20.29
CA VAL A 265 19.36 -20.70 19.86
C VAL A 265 19.65 -19.75 21.02
N GLU A 266 18.67 -19.41 21.85
CA GLU A 266 18.88 -18.54 23.02
C GLU A 266 19.81 -19.18 24.05
N LEU A 267 19.65 -20.46 24.34
CA LEU A 267 20.56 -21.18 25.22
C LEU A 267 21.98 -21.20 24.66
N GLU A 268 22.14 -21.35 23.36
CA GLU A 268 23.47 -21.32 22.72
C GLU A 268 24.08 -19.91 22.75
N ILE A 269 23.28 -18.84 22.55
CA ILE A 269 23.70 -17.45 22.73
C ILE A 269 24.25 -17.25 24.15
N TYR A 270 23.51 -17.70 25.18
CA TYR A 270 23.94 -17.56 26.59
C TYR A 270 25.23 -18.35 26.88
N ARG A 271 25.36 -19.55 26.33
CA ARG A 271 26.57 -20.35 26.44
C ARG A 271 27.78 -19.64 25.82
N VAL A 272 27.63 -19.08 24.62
CA VAL A 272 28.70 -18.34 23.91
C VAL A 272 29.04 -17.02 24.59
N ALA A 273 28.02 -16.34 25.13
CA ALA A 273 28.15 -15.07 25.87
C ALA A 273 28.73 -15.24 27.28
N GLY A 274 28.73 -16.47 27.84
CA GLY A 274 29.11 -16.76 29.21
C GLY A 274 28.16 -16.25 30.30
N ARG A 275 26.99 -15.69 29.90
CA ARG A 275 25.97 -15.18 30.83
C ARG A 275 24.62 -15.02 30.16
N ILE A 276 23.54 -14.94 30.96
CA ILE A 276 22.17 -14.66 30.53
C ILE A 276 21.99 -13.14 30.41
N PHE A 277 21.35 -12.72 29.33
CA PHE A 277 20.94 -11.34 29.09
C PHE A 277 19.71 -11.31 28.15
N ASN A 278 19.01 -10.18 28.06
CA ASN A 278 17.88 -10.05 27.14
C ASN A 278 18.39 -9.77 25.70
N VAL A 279 18.38 -10.80 24.85
CA VAL A 279 18.82 -10.73 23.45
C VAL A 279 17.95 -9.78 22.62
N ALA A 280 16.66 -9.65 22.97
CA ALA A 280 15.73 -8.75 22.31
C ALA A 280 15.97 -7.26 22.65
N SER A 281 16.70 -6.97 23.74
CA SER A 281 17.04 -5.58 24.10
C SER A 281 18.24 -5.08 23.29
N PRO A 282 18.08 -4.06 22.42
CA PRO A 282 19.19 -3.50 21.64
C PRO A 282 20.34 -3.00 22.53
N GLN A 283 20.02 -2.45 23.70
CA GLN A 283 21.00 -1.92 24.64
C GLN A 283 21.82 -3.02 25.30
N GLN A 284 21.17 -4.10 25.80
CA GLN A 284 21.87 -5.23 26.41
C GLN A 284 22.71 -6.00 25.38
N LEU A 285 22.15 -6.21 24.19
CA LEU A 285 22.87 -6.84 23.08
C LEU A 285 24.07 -5.99 22.64
N GLY A 286 23.90 -4.68 22.47
CA GLY A 286 24.99 -3.77 22.12
C GLY A 286 26.09 -3.78 23.17
N ASN A 287 25.76 -3.75 24.47
CA ASN A 287 26.71 -3.87 25.54
C ASN A 287 27.48 -5.22 25.49
N MET A 288 26.76 -6.32 25.22
CA MET A 288 27.37 -7.64 25.06
C MET A 288 28.37 -7.67 23.90
N LEU A 289 27.93 -7.26 22.69
CA LEU A 289 28.74 -7.34 21.48
C LEU A 289 29.96 -6.41 21.52
N TYR A 290 29.75 -5.15 21.90
CA TYR A 290 30.77 -4.11 21.73
C TYR A 290 31.63 -3.89 22.97
N ARG A 291 31.10 -4.01 24.21
CA ARG A 291 31.85 -3.79 25.44
C ARG A 291 32.41 -5.08 26.02
N VAL A 292 31.61 -6.16 26.03
CA VAL A 292 32.02 -7.42 26.65
C VAL A 292 32.87 -8.28 25.71
N LEU A 293 32.38 -8.46 24.45
CA LEU A 293 33.08 -9.26 23.45
C LEU A 293 34.05 -8.45 22.58
N GLY A 294 34.07 -7.11 22.74
CA GLY A 294 35.06 -6.25 22.10
C GLY A 294 34.97 -6.21 20.56
N LEU A 295 33.79 -6.50 19.99
CA LEU A 295 33.62 -6.48 18.53
C LEU A 295 33.78 -5.06 18.01
N GLN A 296 34.82 -4.84 17.19
CA GLN A 296 35.08 -3.54 16.59
C GLN A 296 34.26 -3.34 15.32
N VAL A 297 33.68 -2.17 15.19
CA VAL A 297 33.01 -1.69 13.98
C VAL A 297 33.77 -0.44 13.53
N ASP A 298 34.12 -0.37 12.23
CA ASP A 298 34.76 0.81 11.66
C ASP A 298 33.78 2.01 11.66
N ILE A 299 33.72 2.74 12.78
CA ILE A 299 32.97 4.00 12.87
C ILE A 299 33.72 4.98 13.77
N SER A 300 33.84 6.20 13.29
CA SER A 300 34.00 7.42 14.09
C SER A 300 32.69 7.69 14.87
N ALA A 301 32.42 6.93 15.92
CA ALA A 301 31.34 7.23 16.85
C ALA A 301 31.95 7.94 18.07
N ASP A 302 31.19 8.91 18.60
CA ASP A 302 31.51 9.49 19.91
C ASP A 302 31.72 8.35 20.92
N ALA A 303 32.75 8.46 21.73
CA ALA A 303 33.25 7.36 22.57
C ALA A 303 32.24 6.81 23.59
N ASP A 304 31.12 7.47 23.78
CA ASP A 304 30.08 7.12 24.76
C ASP A 304 28.85 6.38 24.18
N GLU A 305 28.60 6.42 22.86
CA GLU A 305 27.46 5.71 22.25
C GLU A 305 27.85 4.32 21.75
N LEU A 306 27.01 3.31 22.13
CA LEU A 306 27.16 1.95 21.59
C LEU A 306 26.80 1.91 20.11
N PRO A 307 27.58 1.22 19.25
CA PRO A 307 27.23 1.04 17.86
C PRO A 307 25.87 0.36 17.69
N SER A 308 25.19 0.67 16.59
CA SER A 308 23.86 0.12 16.28
C SER A 308 23.89 -1.41 16.15
N THR A 309 22.90 -2.08 16.75
CA THR A 309 22.68 -3.53 16.60
C THR A 309 21.69 -3.88 15.49
N ARG A 310 21.40 -2.96 14.54
CA ARG A 310 20.52 -3.23 13.40
C ARG A 310 21.06 -4.36 12.53
N ALA A 311 20.15 -5.09 11.85
CA ALA A 311 20.51 -6.30 11.11
C ALA A 311 21.67 -6.11 10.12
N HIS A 312 21.68 -4.99 9.35
CA HIS A 312 22.76 -4.73 8.39
C HIS A 312 24.14 -4.60 9.07
N ARG A 313 24.18 -4.05 10.30
CA ARG A 313 25.44 -3.95 11.07
C ARG A 313 25.88 -5.30 11.63
N LEU A 314 24.92 -6.12 12.05
CA LEU A 314 25.22 -7.48 12.49
C LEU A 314 25.70 -8.35 11.32
N GLU A 315 25.16 -8.16 10.12
CA GLU A 315 25.66 -8.87 8.93
C GLU A 315 27.13 -8.55 8.61
N GLU A 316 27.58 -7.30 8.80
CA GLU A 316 28.99 -6.90 8.66
C GLU A 316 29.91 -7.61 9.70
N LEU A 317 29.33 -8.04 10.81
CA LEU A 317 30.03 -8.74 11.91
C LEU A 317 29.82 -10.26 11.88
N ARG A 318 29.11 -10.82 10.90
CA ARG A 318 28.68 -12.23 10.86
C ARG A 318 29.82 -13.20 11.12
N ASP A 319 30.98 -12.95 10.50
CA ASP A 319 32.13 -13.82 10.56
C ASP A 319 33.16 -13.42 11.67
N LYS A 320 32.86 -12.35 12.42
CA LYS A 320 33.76 -11.84 13.46
C LYS A 320 33.64 -12.59 14.79
N HIS A 321 32.47 -13.17 15.09
CA HIS A 321 32.24 -13.89 16.34
C HIS A 321 31.06 -14.86 16.23
N PRO A 322 31.12 -16.09 16.80
CA PRO A 322 30.06 -17.09 16.71
C PRO A 322 28.69 -16.66 17.24
N ILE A 323 28.63 -15.66 18.14
CA ILE A 323 27.38 -15.14 18.68
C ILE A 323 26.51 -14.41 17.61
N VAL A 324 27.16 -13.80 16.61
CA VAL A 324 26.47 -12.92 15.66
C VAL A 324 25.47 -13.66 14.77
N PRO A 325 25.85 -14.78 14.11
CA PRO A 325 24.87 -15.57 13.34
C PRO A 325 23.74 -16.12 14.22
N LEU A 326 23.98 -16.47 15.47
CA LEU A 326 22.95 -16.92 16.41
C LEU A 326 21.98 -15.80 16.76
N VAL A 327 22.45 -14.58 16.98
CA VAL A 327 21.60 -13.40 17.22
C VAL A 327 20.76 -13.07 15.99
N LEU A 328 21.31 -13.17 14.79
CA LEU A 328 20.58 -12.98 13.55
C LEU A 328 19.47 -14.02 13.39
N GLU A 329 19.76 -15.30 13.66
CA GLU A 329 18.77 -16.38 13.64
C GLU A 329 17.69 -16.19 14.71
N GLN A 330 18.07 -15.84 15.94
CA GLN A 330 17.12 -15.56 17.03
C GLN A 330 16.14 -14.46 16.64
N ARG A 331 16.63 -13.35 16.08
CA ARG A 331 15.78 -12.23 15.63
C ARG A 331 14.85 -12.61 14.49
N GLU A 332 15.33 -13.40 13.53
CA GLU A 332 14.49 -13.90 12.45
C GLU A 332 13.35 -14.76 12.98
N LEU A 333 13.67 -15.77 13.81
CA LEU A 333 12.68 -16.68 14.39
C LEU A 333 11.66 -15.93 15.25
N ALA A 334 12.13 -15.06 16.15
CA ALA A 334 11.25 -14.27 17.01
C ALA A 334 10.31 -13.35 16.21
N LYS A 335 10.83 -12.70 15.15
CA LYS A 335 10.02 -11.88 14.26
C LYS A 335 8.98 -12.71 13.50
N LEU A 336 9.36 -13.86 12.93
CA LEU A 336 8.45 -14.71 12.17
C LEU A 336 7.35 -15.29 13.06
N LEU A 337 7.69 -15.76 14.26
CA LEU A 337 6.72 -16.24 15.24
C LEU A 337 5.73 -15.14 15.60
N GLY A 338 6.22 -14.01 16.13
CA GLY A 338 5.35 -12.97 16.66
C GLY A 338 4.56 -12.20 15.60
N THR A 339 5.06 -12.12 14.33
CA THR A 339 4.38 -11.33 13.31
C THR A 339 3.43 -12.17 12.44
N TYR A 340 3.76 -13.46 12.23
CA TYR A 340 3.02 -14.31 11.29
C TYR A 340 2.54 -15.62 11.90
N VAL A 341 3.45 -16.46 12.41
CA VAL A 341 3.12 -17.85 12.73
C VAL A 341 2.09 -17.96 13.84
N ASP A 342 2.26 -17.16 14.91
CA ASP A 342 1.34 -17.13 16.06
C ASP A 342 0.24 -16.07 15.91
N ALA A 343 0.50 -15.00 15.13
CA ALA A 343 -0.45 -13.92 14.96
C ALA A 343 -1.57 -14.25 13.95
N LEU A 344 -1.22 -14.88 12.81
CA LEU A 344 -2.20 -15.15 11.74
C LEU A 344 -3.40 -16.01 12.18
N PRO A 345 -3.22 -17.08 12.99
CA PRO A 345 -4.35 -17.87 13.47
C PRO A 345 -5.39 -17.06 14.25
N ALA A 346 -4.95 -16.08 15.06
CA ALA A 346 -5.83 -15.20 15.83
C ALA A 346 -6.58 -14.17 14.96
N LEU A 347 -6.09 -13.91 13.75
CA LEU A 347 -6.66 -12.95 12.80
C LEU A 347 -7.68 -13.59 11.83
N VAL A 348 -7.79 -14.90 11.82
CA VAL A 348 -8.80 -15.59 10.99
C VAL A 348 -10.20 -15.11 11.39
N ASN A 349 -10.95 -14.65 10.41
CA ASN A 349 -12.35 -14.28 10.61
C ASN A 349 -13.19 -15.55 10.72
N PRO A 350 -13.90 -15.79 11.84
CA PRO A 350 -14.69 -17.01 12.02
C PRO A 350 -15.81 -17.21 11.00
N ALA A 351 -16.33 -16.11 10.42
CA ALA A 351 -17.42 -16.17 9.44
C ALA A 351 -16.92 -16.63 8.06
N THR A 352 -15.68 -16.29 7.69
CA THR A 352 -15.12 -16.62 6.36
C THR A 352 -14.09 -17.74 6.41
N GLY A 353 -13.50 -18.03 7.58
CA GLY A 353 -12.36 -18.93 7.73
C GLY A 353 -11.07 -18.40 7.11
N ARG A 354 -10.99 -17.10 6.78
CA ARG A 354 -9.88 -16.48 6.05
C ARG A 354 -9.28 -15.32 6.83
N VAL A 355 -8.05 -14.94 6.47
CA VAL A 355 -7.39 -13.74 6.97
C VAL A 355 -7.66 -12.60 6.00
N HIS A 356 -8.10 -11.47 6.53
CA HIS A 356 -8.39 -10.24 5.78
C HIS A 356 -7.35 -9.18 6.12
N THR A 357 -6.64 -8.69 5.12
CA THR A 357 -5.71 -7.55 5.24
C THR A 357 -6.38 -6.29 4.72
N HIS A 358 -5.90 -5.12 5.15
CA HIS A 358 -6.32 -3.84 4.58
C HIS A 358 -5.27 -3.35 3.59
N PHE A 359 -5.69 -3.00 2.37
CA PHE A 359 -4.84 -2.36 1.36
C PHE A 359 -5.05 -0.85 1.36
N ASN A 360 -4.02 -0.10 1.68
CA ASN A 360 -4.11 1.36 1.77
C ASN A 360 -3.56 2.02 0.50
N GLN A 361 -4.39 2.86 -0.15
CA GLN A 361 -4.03 3.63 -1.34
C GLN A 361 -3.35 4.97 -0.98
N ALA A 362 -3.72 5.58 0.14
CA ALA A 362 -3.36 6.94 0.54
C ALA A 362 -2.26 6.98 1.62
N VAL A 363 -1.21 6.16 1.51
CA VAL A 363 -0.11 6.09 2.50
C VAL A 363 1.25 6.29 1.87
N VAL A 364 1.53 5.63 0.75
CA VAL A 364 2.86 5.63 0.14
C VAL A 364 2.94 6.68 -0.97
N VAL A 365 3.82 7.66 -0.82
CA VAL A 365 3.98 8.80 -1.75
C VAL A 365 4.19 8.38 -3.22
N THR A 366 4.81 7.22 -3.47
CA THR A 366 4.97 6.69 -4.83
C THR A 366 3.69 6.08 -5.40
N GLY A 367 2.59 6.03 -4.64
CA GLY A 367 1.35 5.38 -5.06
C GLY A 367 1.34 3.85 -4.93
N ARG A 368 2.40 3.23 -4.42
CA ARG A 368 2.36 1.80 -4.06
C ARG A 368 1.29 1.56 -3.01
N LEU A 369 0.61 0.42 -3.09
CA LEU A 369 -0.25 -0.04 -2.01
C LEU A 369 0.59 -0.40 -0.80
N SER A 370 0.07 -0.20 0.39
CA SER A 370 0.58 -0.82 1.61
C SER A 370 -0.47 -1.72 2.21
N SER A 371 -0.03 -2.77 2.91
CA SER A 371 -0.90 -3.74 3.57
C SER A 371 -0.75 -3.61 5.08
N SER A 372 -1.86 -3.70 5.80
CA SER A 372 -1.89 -3.61 7.27
C SER A 372 -2.95 -4.54 7.87
N ASN A 373 -2.79 -4.91 9.11
CA ASN A 373 -3.71 -5.70 9.93
C ASN A 373 -4.20 -7.02 9.31
N PRO A 374 -3.30 -7.95 8.88
CA PRO A 374 -1.83 -7.98 9.02
C PRO A 374 -1.13 -7.42 7.78
N ASN A 375 0.17 -7.03 7.89
CA ASN A 375 0.97 -6.67 6.72
C ASN A 375 1.45 -7.93 5.99
N LEU A 376 0.78 -8.31 4.92
CA LEU A 376 1.12 -9.47 4.10
C LEU A 376 2.22 -9.20 3.07
N GLN A 377 2.54 -7.93 2.79
CA GLN A 377 3.59 -7.55 1.83
C GLN A 377 5.01 -7.76 2.38
N ASN A 378 5.15 -7.99 3.69
CA ASN A 378 6.45 -8.16 4.35
C ASN A 378 6.76 -9.62 4.73
N VAL A 379 5.99 -10.62 4.25
CA VAL A 379 6.29 -12.05 4.43
C VAL A 379 7.57 -12.39 3.67
N PRO A 380 8.68 -12.79 4.34
CA PRO A 380 9.98 -12.95 3.70
C PRO A 380 10.00 -14.06 2.65
N ILE A 381 10.79 -13.84 1.59
CA ILE A 381 11.00 -14.83 0.52
C ILE A 381 12.44 -15.37 0.49
N ASN A 382 13.40 -14.56 0.94
CA ASN A 382 14.83 -14.87 0.75
C ASN A 382 15.39 -15.83 1.81
N SER A 383 14.69 -16.05 2.91
CA SER A 383 15.11 -16.97 3.96
C SER A 383 14.36 -18.30 3.91
N VAL A 384 15.00 -19.36 4.36
CA VAL A 384 14.38 -20.69 4.46
C VAL A 384 13.13 -20.64 5.36
N ASN A 385 13.22 -19.98 6.50
CA ASN A 385 12.10 -19.87 7.44
C ASN A 385 10.98 -19.00 6.89
N GLY A 386 11.30 -17.91 6.17
CA GLY A 386 10.31 -17.07 5.50
C GLY A 386 9.50 -17.82 4.45
N ARG A 387 10.17 -18.66 3.63
CA ARG A 387 9.49 -19.53 2.68
C ARG A 387 8.55 -20.54 3.36
N ARG A 388 8.94 -21.07 4.52
CA ARG A 388 8.08 -21.95 5.32
C ARG A 388 6.79 -21.21 5.77
N VAL A 389 6.88 -19.93 6.14
CA VAL A 389 5.68 -19.13 6.44
C VAL A 389 4.79 -18.98 5.20
N ARG A 390 5.37 -18.79 4.00
CA ARG A 390 4.59 -18.69 2.73
C ARG A 390 3.81 -19.97 2.40
N ARG A 391 4.29 -21.15 2.83
CA ARG A 391 3.54 -22.43 2.66
C ARG A 391 2.21 -22.45 3.37
N ALA A 392 2.03 -21.62 4.39
CA ALA A 392 0.76 -21.52 5.10
C ALA A 392 -0.34 -20.83 4.27
N PHE A 393 0.01 -20.07 3.24
CA PHE A 393 -0.96 -19.39 2.38
C PHE A 393 -1.36 -20.32 1.24
N ILE A 394 -2.60 -20.75 1.26
CA ILE A 394 -3.16 -21.78 0.38
C ILE A 394 -4.38 -21.29 -0.39
N GLY A 395 -4.81 -22.03 -1.40
CA GLY A 395 -6.13 -21.86 -2.01
C GLY A 395 -7.25 -22.37 -1.09
N ALA A 396 -8.48 -21.96 -1.35
CA ALA A 396 -9.66 -22.58 -0.73
C ALA A 396 -9.74 -24.09 -1.05
N PRO A 397 -10.51 -24.89 -0.31
CA PRO A 397 -10.70 -26.30 -0.65
C PRO A 397 -11.11 -26.49 -2.12
N GLY A 398 -10.36 -27.30 -2.86
CA GLY A 398 -10.55 -27.50 -4.30
C GLY A 398 -9.80 -26.54 -5.21
N ASN A 399 -9.21 -25.46 -4.66
CA ASN A 399 -8.47 -24.44 -5.40
C ASN A 399 -6.95 -24.67 -5.35
N CYS A 400 -6.25 -23.93 -6.19
CA CYS A 400 -4.80 -23.73 -6.12
C CYS A 400 -4.48 -22.24 -6.05
N VAL A 401 -3.25 -21.92 -5.68
CA VAL A 401 -2.71 -20.56 -5.70
C VAL A 401 -2.07 -20.30 -7.06
N LEU A 402 -2.40 -19.17 -7.68
CA LEU A 402 -1.69 -18.62 -8.82
C LEU A 402 -0.93 -17.37 -8.35
N SER A 403 0.36 -17.30 -8.69
CA SER A 403 1.16 -16.09 -8.55
C SER A 403 1.55 -15.58 -9.91
N SER A 404 1.38 -14.29 -10.15
CA SER A 404 1.89 -13.61 -11.34
C SER A 404 2.68 -12.38 -10.94
N ASP A 405 3.96 -12.32 -11.35
CA ASP A 405 4.93 -11.31 -10.95
C ASP A 405 5.53 -10.63 -12.19
N TYR A 406 5.56 -9.31 -12.22
CA TYR A 406 6.17 -8.60 -13.34
C TYR A 406 7.69 -8.76 -13.38
N SER A 407 8.20 -9.14 -14.51
CA SER A 407 9.64 -9.27 -14.75
C SER A 407 10.27 -7.90 -14.96
N GLN A 408 11.04 -7.41 -13.97
CA GLN A 408 11.86 -6.20 -14.07
C GLN A 408 11.05 -4.95 -14.45
N ILE A 409 9.84 -4.78 -13.92
CA ILE A 409 8.91 -3.71 -14.31
C ILE A 409 9.56 -2.31 -14.22
N GLU A 410 10.30 -2.02 -13.15
CA GLU A 410 10.93 -0.71 -12.97
C GLU A 410 12.01 -0.42 -14.01
N LEU A 411 12.77 -1.43 -14.45
CA LEU A 411 13.75 -1.26 -15.54
C LEU A 411 13.07 -1.08 -16.90
N ARG A 412 11.92 -1.71 -17.13
CA ARG A 412 11.11 -1.50 -18.34
C ARG A 412 10.50 -0.11 -18.36
N VAL A 413 9.99 0.36 -17.23
CA VAL A 413 9.53 1.74 -17.06
C VAL A 413 10.68 2.72 -17.28
N LEU A 414 11.86 2.47 -16.71
CA LEU A 414 13.04 3.32 -16.95
C LEU A 414 13.44 3.34 -18.43
N ALA A 415 13.44 2.19 -19.13
CA ALA A 415 13.74 2.12 -20.55
C ALA A 415 12.75 2.96 -21.38
N HIS A 416 11.48 2.97 -21.00
CA HIS A 416 10.44 3.78 -21.63
C HIS A 416 10.63 5.27 -21.35
N LEU A 417 10.77 5.67 -20.07
CA LEU A 417 10.91 7.07 -19.65
C LEU A 417 12.20 7.72 -20.17
N ALA A 418 13.30 6.97 -20.16
CA ALA A 418 14.60 7.45 -20.61
C ALA A 418 14.76 7.44 -22.15
N ASP A 419 13.86 6.80 -22.85
CA ASP A 419 13.93 6.52 -24.31
C ASP A 419 15.33 6.03 -24.73
N ASP A 420 15.90 5.13 -23.91
CA ASP A 420 17.24 4.60 -24.15
C ASP A 420 17.23 3.50 -25.21
N ALA A 421 17.83 3.76 -26.36
CA ALA A 421 17.78 2.86 -27.50
C ALA A 421 18.38 1.48 -27.20
N VAL A 422 19.44 1.41 -26.38
CA VAL A 422 20.12 0.15 -26.05
C VAL A 422 19.25 -0.68 -25.11
N LEU A 423 18.71 -0.07 -24.06
CA LEU A 423 17.81 -0.73 -23.12
C LEU A 423 16.53 -1.20 -23.82
N ARG A 424 15.93 -0.36 -24.65
CA ARG A 424 14.73 -0.71 -25.42
C ARG A 424 14.96 -1.90 -26.34
N ALA A 425 16.03 -1.85 -27.13
CA ALA A 425 16.38 -2.94 -28.03
C ALA A 425 16.66 -4.25 -27.30
N ALA A 426 17.32 -4.21 -26.15
CA ALA A 426 17.58 -5.38 -25.33
C ALA A 426 16.28 -6.01 -24.80
N PHE A 427 15.34 -5.21 -24.28
CA PHE A 427 14.04 -5.72 -23.83
C PHE A 427 13.18 -6.24 -24.99
N GLN A 428 13.22 -5.61 -26.16
CA GLN A 428 12.51 -6.08 -27.36
C GLN A 428 13.03 -7.44 -27.86
N ARG A 429 14.34 -7.70 -27.72
CA ARG A 429 14.94 -9.00 -28.04
C ARG A 429 14.80 -10.04 -26.93
N GLY A 430 14.22 -9.68 -25.77
CA GLY A 430 14.10 -10.57 -24.62
C GLY A 430 15.43 -10.86 -23.91
N GLU A 431 16.42 -9.98 -24.03
CA GLU A 431 17.73 -10.16 -23.42
C GLU A 431 17.66 -9.99 -21.88
N ASP A 432 18.47 -10.76 -21.17
CA ASP A 432 18.68 -10.60 -19.74
C ASP A 432 19.59 -9.39 -19.48
N ILE A 433 19.01 -8.25 -19.14
CA ILE A 433 19.72 -7.01 -18.86
C ILE A 433 20.76 -7.18 -17.75
N HIS A 434 20.46 -7.99 -16.74
CA HIS A 434 21.41 -8.21 -15.64
C HIS A 434 22.62 -9.06 -16.10
N ALA A 435 22.36 -10.08 -16.87
CA ALA A 435 23.45 -10.86 -17.47
C ALA A 435 24.26 -10.03 -18.48
N SER A 436 23.59 -9.22 -19.30
CA SER A 436 24.25 -8.31 -20.24
C SER A 436 25.10 -7.24 -19.54
N THR A 437 24.62 -6.72 -18.42
CA THR A 437 25.40 -5.80 -17.56
C THR A 437 26.58 -6.52 -16.91
N ALA A 438 26.38 -7.73 -16.39
CA ALA A 438 27.44 -8.53 -15.80
C ALA A 438 28.56 -8.83 -16.82
N ALA A 439 28.19 -9.25 -18.03
CA ALA A 439 29.14 -9.49 -19.12
C ALA A 439 30.03 -8.27 -19.39
N ALA A 440 29.43 -7.08 -19.41
CA ALA A 440 30.15 -5.82 -19.60
C ALA A 440 31.04 -5.45 -18.40
N VAL A 441 30.55 -5.67 -17.16
CA VAL A 441 31.29 -5.37 -15.92
C VAL A 441 32.52 -6.25 -15.74
N TYR A 442 32.33 -7.56 -15.96
CA TYR A 442 33.38 -8.56 -15.72
C TYR A 442 34.22 -8.84 -16.97
N HIS A 443 33.92 -8.15 -18.11
CA HIS A 443 34.58 -8.36 -19.40
C HIS A 443 34.60 -9.83 -19.84
N VAL A 444 33.50 -10.54 -19.61
CA VAL A 444 33.30 -11.93 -20.01
C VAL A 444 32.21 -12.07 -21.07
N PRO A 445 32.26 -13.07 -21.95
CA PRO A 445 31.15 -13.39 -22.84
C PRO A 445 29.85 -13.64 -22.05
N LEU A 446 28.69 -13.26 -22.63
CA LEU A 446 27.38 -13.41 -21.99
C LEU A 446 27.11 -14.85 -21.50
N ALA A 447 27.54 -15.84 -22.28
CA ALA A 447 27.40 -17.27 -21.95
C ALA A 447 28.27 -17.73 -20.77
N GLN A 448 29.25 -16.95 -20.33
CA GLN A 448 30.14 -17.24 -19.21
C GLN A 448 29.78 -16.49 -17.94
N VAL A 449 28.71 -15.69 -17.96
CA VAL A 449 28.25 -14.96 -16.77
C VAL A 449 27.72 -15.94 -15.73
N THR A 450 28.32 -15.90 -14.53
CA THR A 450 27.88 -16.75 -13.42
C THR A 450 26.61 -16.20 -12.74
N PRO A 451 25.84 -17.03 -12.02
CA PRO A 451 24.68 -16.57 -11.24
C PRO A 451 25.03 -15.45 -10.24
N GLU A 452 26.21 -15.53 -9.61
CA GLU A 452 26.70 -14.52 -8.65
C GLU A 452 26.99 -13.19 -9.36
N GLN A 453 27.65 -13.22 -10.50
CA GLN A 453 27.93 -12.04 -11.32
C GLN A 453 26.61 -11.40 -11.82
N ARG A 454 25.66 -12.21 -12.25
CA ARG A 454 24.32 -11.75 -12.63
C ARG A 454 23.58 -11.11 -11.45
N SER A 455 23.62 -11.72 -10.26
CA SER A 455 23.03 -11.19 -9.04
C SER A 455 23.66 -9.86 -8.62
N PHE A 456 24.97 -9.76 -8.75
CA PHE A 456 25.72 -8.53 -8.52
C PHE A 456 25.28 -7.42 -9.50
N ALA A 457 25.24 -7.69 -10.78
CA ALA A 457 24.79 -6.75 -11.80
C ALA A 457 23.32 -6.34 -11.61
N LYS A 458 22.47 -7.24 -11.08
CA LYS A 458 21.09 -6.91 -10.68
C LYS A 458 21.07 -5.79 -9.64
N ARG A 459 21.89 -5.89 -8.58
CA ARG A 459 21.98 -4.85 -7.55
C ARG A 459 22.47 -3.52 -8.11
N ILE A 460 23.44 -3.56 -9.04
CA ILE A 460 23.96 -2.36 -9.72
C ILE A 460 22.89 -1.71 -10.57
N ASN A 461 22.22 -2.46 -11.44
CA ASN A 461 21.19 -1.91 -12.33
C ASN A 461 20.07 -1.20 -11.55
N PHE A 462 19.59 -1.83 -10.48
CA PHE A 462 18.63 -1.18 -9.59
C PHE A 462 19.23 0.01 -8.84
N GLY A 463 20.45 -0.14 -8.31
CA GLY A 463 21.13 0.96 -7.63
C GLY A 463 21.27 2.20 -8.51
N ILE A 464 21.69 2.05 -9.74
CA ILE A 464 21.84 3.16 -10.71
C ILE A 464 20.49 3.74 -11.10
N ALA A 465 19.48 2.88 -11.34
CA ALA A 465 18.11 3.33 -11.59
C ALA A 465 17.58 4.20 -10.45
N TYR A 466 18.03 3.94 -9.21
CA TYR A 466 17.66 4.69 -8.01
C TYR A 466 18.63 5.82 -7.64
N GLY A 467 19.53 6.20 -8.55
CA GLY A 467 20.45 7.32 -8.35
C GLY A 467 21.62 7.01 -7.42
N MET A 468 22.07 5.75 -7.37
CA MET A 468 23.28 5.35 -6.65
C MET A 468 24.49 6.15 -7.15
N SER A 469 25.32 6.64 -6.21
CA SER A 469 26.59 7.27 -6.53
C SER A 469 27.71 6.23 -6.67
N SER A 470 28.81 6.61 -7.34
CA SER A 470 30.03 5.77 -7.41
C SER A 470 30.58 5.41 -6.02
N TYR A 471 30.56 6.36 -5.09
CA TYR A 471 30.91 6.08 -3.69
C TYR A 471 30.04 5.00 -3.05
N SER A 472 28.72 5.05 -3.25
CA SER A 472 27.82 4.00 -2.74
C SER A 472 28.03 2.66 -3.46
N LEU A 473 28.35 2.71 -4.74
CA LEU A 473 28.71 1.54 -5.54
C LEU A 473 29.98 0.88 -5.00
N ALA A 474 31.07 1.63 -4.82
CA ALA A 474 32.34 1.16 -4.27
C ALA A 474 32.12 0.42 -2.93
N ARG A 475 31.39 1.04 -2.00
CA ARG A 475 31.09 0.44 -0.69
C ARG A 475 30.24 -0.82 -0.73
N SER A 476 29.28 -0.89 -1.66
CA SER A 476 28.38 -2.04 -1.76
C SER A 476 28.99 -3.23 -2.52
N THR A 477 30.10 -3.00 -3.22
CA THR A 477 30.69 -3.97 -4.15
C THR A 477 32.12 -4.37 -3.80
N GLY A 478 32.78 -3.61 -2.92
CA GLY A 478 34.20 -3.80 -2.60
C GLY A 478 35.16 -3.28 -3.68
N MET A 479 34.66 -2.53 -4.65
CA MET A 479 35.48 -1.81 -5.65
C MET A 479 36.24 -0.65 -5.00
N THR A 480 37.37 -0.24 -5.60
CA THR A 480 37.96 1.06 -5.28
C THR A 480 37.09 2.20 -5.82
N ASP A 481 37.27 3.40 -5.30
CA ASP A 481 36.51 4.58 -5.78
C ASP A 481 36.78 4.81 -7.28
N GLU A 482 38.02 4.65 -7.76
CA GLU A 482 38.40 4.79 -9.17
C GLU A 482 37.73 3.72 -10.05
N GLN A 483 37.65 2.46 -9.56
CA GLN A 483 36.96 1.38 -10.28
C GLN A 483 35.45 1.66 -10.40
N ALA A 484 34.85 2.15 -9.32
CA ALA A 484 33.44 2.50 -9.31
C ALA A 484 33.12 3.70 -10.21
N ASP A 485 33.99 4.72 -10.25
CA ASP A 485 33.86 5.88 -11.13
C ASP A 485 34.00 5.46 -12.60
N GLN A 486 35.00 4.64 -12.94
CA GLN A 486 35.17 4.13 -14.29
C GLN A 486 33.96 3.29 -14.74
N PHE A 487 33.49 2.39 -13.86
CA PHE A 487 32.31 1.60 -14.11
C PHE A 487 31.07 2.46 -14.40
N MET A 488 30.82 3.46 -13.56
CA MET A 488 29.70 4.39 -13.76
C MET A 488 29.82 5.16 -15.08
N ALA A 489 31.03 5.55 -15.45
CA ALA A 489 31.29 6.23 -16.73
C ALA A 489 30.95 5.32 -17.92
N ASP A 490 31.40 4.06 -17.90
CA ASP A 490 31.16 3.08 -18.95
C ASP A 490 29.68 2.67 -19.03
N TYR A 491 29.03 2.48 -17.87
CA TYR A 491 27.58 2.24 -17.79
C TYR A 491 26.79 3.36 -18.47
N PHE A 492 27.06 4.59 -18.15
CA PHE A 492 26.37 5.74 -18.73
C PHE A 492 26.80 6.08 -20.16
N LYS A 493 27.96 5.62 -20.60
CA LYS A 493 28.35 5.65 -22.02
C LYS A 493 27.47 4.69 -22.81
N ARG A 494 27.23 3.49 -22.28
CA ARG A 494 26.35 2.48 -22.88
C ARG A 494 24.88 2.91 -22.85
N PHE A 495 24.39 3.35 -21.70
CA PHE A 495 22.99 3.75 -21.47
C PHE A 495 22.88 5.29 -21.42
N SER A 496 23.23 5.94 -22.53
CA SER A 496 23.31 7.40 -22.60
C SER A 496 21.94 8.08 -22.46
N GLY A 497 20.86 7.42 -22.86
CA GLY A 497 19.48 7.85 -22.66
C GLY A 497 19.13 7.93 -21.18
N VAL A 498 19.51 6.90 -20.40
CA VAL A 498 19.32 6.89 -18.94
C VAL A 498 20.05 8.07 -18.28
N ARG A 499 21.33 8.32 -18.63
CA ARG A 499 22.08 9.45 -18.10
C ARG A 499 21.39 10.79 -18.38
N ARG A 500 20.94 10.97 -19.62
CA ARG A 500 20.24 12.19 -20.06
C ARG A 500 18.95 12.38 -19.25
N TRP A 501 18.14 11.32 -19.12
CA TRP A 501 16.90 11.34 -18.37
C TRP A 501 17.11 11.67 -16.90
N LEU A 502 18.08 11.04 -16.22
CA LEU A 502 18.43 11.34 -14.83
C LEU A 502 18.76 12.83 -14.65
N ASN A 503 19.57 13.40 -15.55
CA ASN A 503 19.96 14.82 -15.49
C ASN A 503 18.78 15.76 -15.77
N VAL A 504 17.87 15.38 -16.67
CA VAL A 504 16.65 16.16 -16.97
C VAL A 504 15.73 16.16 -15.76
N THR A 505 15.49 14.99 -15.15
CA THR A 505 14.61 14.81 -13.99
C THR A 505 15.13 15.62 -12.78
N LYS A 506 16.43 15.59 -12.50
CA LYS A 506 17.03 16.42 -11.44
C LYS A 506 16.87 17.92 -11.70
N ARG A 507 17.07 18.35 -12.95
CA ARG A 507 16.85 19.76 -13.34
C ARG A 507 15.37 20.14 -13.24
N GLN A 508 14.47 19.26 -13.61
CA GLN A 508 13.02 19.45 -13.47
C GLN A 508 12.65 19.65 -11.99
N MET A 509 13.11 18.78 -11.09
CA MET A 509 12.91 18.91 -9.65
C MET A 509 13.34 20.32 -9.14
N MET A 510 14.52 20.79 -9.57
CA MET A 510 15.05 22.09 -9.15
C MET A 510 14.33 23.29 -9.78
N ARG A 511 13.79 23.13 -10.99
CA ARG A 511 13.10 24.22 -11.72
C ARG A 511 11.64 24.30 -11.34
N ASP A 512 10.92 23.18 -11.38
CA ASP A 512 9.47 23.10 -11.28
C ASP A 512 9.01 22.82 -9.84
N GLY A 513 9.93 22.41 -8.96
CA GLY A 513 9.62 22.06 -7.58
C GLY A 513 8.90 20.73 -7.42
N PHE A 514 8.77 19.93 -8.48
CA PHE A 514 8.18 18.58 -8.43
C PHE A 514 8.69 17.69 -9.56
N VAL A 515 8.45 16.38 -9.41
CA VAL A 515 8.52 15.38 -10.48
C VAL A 515 7.21 14.60 -10.52
N ALA A 516 6.90 13.96 -11.65
CA ALA A 516 5.64 13.24 -11.83
C ALA A 516 5.85 11.85 -12.46
N THR A 517 4.91 10.94 -12.24
CA THR A 517 4.77 9.65 -12.90
C THR A 517 4.15 9.79 -14.30
N MET A 518 4.01 8.66 -15.02
CA MET A 518 3.36 8.61 -16.35
C MET A 518 1.87 9.02 -16.30
N TYR A 519 1.21 8.85 -15.16
CA TYR A 519 -0.19 9.21 -14.95
C TYR A 519 -0.37 10.54 -14.22
N GLY A 520 0.74 11.28 -13.97
CA GLY A 520 0.69 12.62 -13.40
C GLY A 520 0.81 12.68 -11.88
N ARG A 521 0.98 11.57 -11.15
CA ARG A 521 1.20 11.60 -9.69
C ARG A 521 2.43 12.42 -9.38
N ARG A 522 2.25 13.51 -8.63
CA ARG A 522 3.31 14.44 -8.31
C ARG A 522 4.00 14.08 -6.99
N ARG A 523 5.31 14.32 -6.97
CA ARG A 523 6.09 14.41 -5.74
C ARG A 523 6.69 15.78 -5.64
N PRO A 524 6.22 16.64 -4.71
CA PRO A 524 6.76 17.98 -4.52
C PRO A 524 8.13 17.96 -3.84
N PHE A 525 8.94 18.97 -4.17
CA PHE A 525 10.26 19.27 -3.62
C PHE A 525 10.37 20.77 -3.48
N THR A 526 9.83 21.32 -2.41
CA THR A 526 9.84 22.77 -2.18
C THR A 526 11.18 23.23 -1.66
N GLU A 527 11.60 24.44 -2.06
CA GLU A 527 12.76 25.18 -1.51
C GLU A 527 14.13 24.46 -1.57
N MET A 528 14.34 23.55 -2.53
CA MET A 528 15.61 22.80 -2.61
C MET A 528 16.83 23.68 -2.84
N ARG A 529 16.68 24.88 -3.42
CA ARG A 529 17.81 25.79 -3.70
C ARG A 529 18.48 26.35 -2.45
N SER A 530 17.74 26.48 -1.36
CA SER A 530 18.22 26.99 -0.08
C SER A 530 18.69 25.90 0.90
N ARG A 531 18.57 24.61 0.51
CA ARG A 531 18.91 23.49 1.38
C ARG A 531 20.38 23.08 1.33
N PRO A 532 20.91 22.46 2.42
CA PRO A 532 22.23 21.88 2.44
C PRO A 532 22.46 20.85 1.32
N THR A 533 23.68 20.72 0.82
CA THR A 533 24.05 19.82 -0.28
C THR A 533 23.65 18.35 -0.01
N SER A 534 23.71 17.89 1.24
CA SER A 534 23.31 16.54 1.63
C SER A 534 21.81 16.28 1.43
N GLU A 535 20.97 17.27 1.75
CA GLU A 535 19.52 17.22 1.54
C GLU A 535 19.18 17.27 0.05
N VAL A 536 19.84 18.15 -0.71
CA VAL A 536 19.69 18.22 -2.16
C VAL A 536 20.03 16.87 -2.81
N ARG A 537 21.15 16.24 -2.44
CA ARG A 537 21.52 14.91 -2.94
C ARG A 537 20.49 13.82 -2.57
N ARG A 538 19.91 13.90 -1.37
CA ARG A 538 18.82 13.01 -0.96
C ARG A 538 17.57 13.24 -1.80
N ALA A 539 17.18 14.51 -2.00
CA ALA A 539 16.04 14.90 -2.84
C ALA A 539 16.23 14.45 -4.30
N GLU A 540 17.44 14.62 -4.88
CA GLU A 540 17.75 14.13 -6.23
C GLU A 540 17.52 12.62 -6.39
N ARG A 541 17.92 11.80 -5.40
CA ARG A 541 17.64 10.36 -5.42
C ARG A 541 16.14 10.09 -5.39
N LEU A 542 15.39 10.76 -4.53
CA LEU A 542 13.95 10.63 -4.45
C LEU A 542 13.24 11.10 -5.72
N ALA A 543 13.77 12.16 -6.36
CA ALA A 543 13.23 12.70 -7.60
C ALA A 543 13.38 11.73 -8.79
N VAL A 544 14.51 11.04 -8.91
CA VAL A 544 14.70 10.05 -9.97
C VAL A 544 13.95 8.74 -9.70
N ASN A 545 13.77 8.37 -8.43
CA ASN A 545 13.04 7.15 -8.06
C ASN A 545 11.54 7.28 -8.28
N HIS A 546 10.96 8.44 -7.98
CA HIS A 546 9.50 8.60 -7.96
C HIS A 546 8.82 8.32 -9.31
N PRO A 547 9.28 8.86 -10.46
CA PRO A 547 8.65 8.56 -11.74
C PRO A 547 8.72 7.08 -12.10
N VAL A 548 9.81 6.40 -11.77
CA VAL A 548 9.99 4.96 -12.09
C VAL A 548 9.13 4.08 -11.20
N GLN A 549 9.28 4.22 -9.88
CA GLN A 549 8.54 3.40 -8.90
C GLN A 549 7.03 3.69 -8.93
N GLY A 550 6.67 4.97 -9.07
CA GLY A 550 5.26 5.35 -9.11
C GLY A 550 4.57 4.86 -10.37
N SER A 551 5.20 5.02 -11.54
CA SER A 551 4.63 4.49 -12.79
C SER A 551 4.54 2.96 -12.78
N ALA A 552 5.51 2.26 -12.18
CA ALA A 552 5.43 0.81 -11.99
C ALA A 552 4.23 0.43 -11.09
N ALA A 553 4.01 1.16 -9.99
CA ALA A 553 2.86 0.93 -9.11
C ALA A 553 1.52 1.19 -9.82
N GLU A 554 1.44 2.23 -10.65
CA GLU A 554 0.26 2.55 -11.46
C GLU A 554 -0.03 1.44 -12.49
N ILE A 555 1.00 0.88 -13.13
CA ILE A 555 0.86 -0.26 -14.05
C ILE A 555 0.29 -1.49 -13.31
N VAL A 556 0.80 -1.80 -12.11
CA VAL A 556 0.27 -2.91 -11.29
C VAL A 556 -1.20 -2.67 -10.94
N LYS A 557 -1.58 -1.47 -10.53
CA LYS A 557 -2.97 -1.11 -10.22
C LYS A 557 -3.89 -1.28 -11.43
N ILE A 558 -3.44 -0.84 -12.60
CA ILE A 558 -4.19 -1.02 -13.85
C ILE A 558 -4.33 -2.51 -14.20
N ALA A 559 -3.27 -3.30 -14.00
CA ALA A 559 -3.33 -4.74 -14.18
C ALA A 559 -4.35 -5.39 -13.23
N MET A 560 -4.39 -5.00 -11.95
CA MET A 560 -5.39 -5.47 -10.98
C MET A 560 -6.81 -5.18 -11.46
N ILE A 561 -7.06 -3.95 -11.94
CA ILE A 561 -8.37 -3.53 -12.46
C ILE A 561 -8.76 -4.37 -13.68
N ARG A 562 -7.85 -4.56 -14.63
CA ARG A 562 -8.08 -5.33 -15.85
C ARG A 562 -8.33 -6.80 -15.57
N VAL A 563 -7.50 -7.42 -14.70
CA VAL A 563 -7.67 -8.81 -14.28
C VAL A 563 -9.03 -9.00 -13.61
N GLN A 564 -9.39 -8.13 -12.65
CA GLN A 564 -10.70 -8.24 -11.97
C GLN A 564 -11.86 -8.12 -12.95
N LYS A 565 -11.78 -7.16 -13.88
CA LYS A 565 -12.79 -7.00 -14.92
C LYS A 565 -12.90 -8.23 -15.81
N ALA A 566 -11.78 -8.76 -16.28
CA ALA A 566 -11.75 -9.91 -17.18
C ALA A 566 -12.24 -11.20 -16.49
N LEU A 567 -11.92 -11.40 -15.20
CA LEU A 567 -12.45 -12.52 -14.41
C LEU A 567 -13.98 -12.42 -14.27
N ARG A 568 -14.49 -11.23 -13.96
CA ARG A 568 -15.95 -10.99 -13.84
C ARG A 568 -16.67 -11.17 -15.17
N ASP A 569 -16.17 -10.57 -16.23
CA ASP A 569 -16.77 -10.66 -17.57
C ASP A 569 -16.76 -12.11 -18.11
N GLY A 570 -15.75 -12.90 -17.74
CA GLY A 570 -15.62 -14.30 -18.09
C GLY A 570 -16.43 -15.26 -17.18
N GLY A 571 -17.05 -14.76 -16.13
CA GLY A 571 -17.83 -15.57 -15.18
C GLY A 571 -16.99 -16.51 -14.30
N PHE A 572 -15.69 -16.24 -14.15
CA PHE A 572 -14.78 -17.05 -13.34
C PHE A 572 -15.06 -16.89 -11.84
N GLN A 573 -14.87 -17.98 -11.09
CA GLN A 573 -14.95 -17.99 -9.62
C GLN A 573 -13.61 -17.64 -8.96
N THR A 574 -12.56 -17.52 -9.75
CA THR A 574 -11.21 -17.08 -9.33
C THR A 574 -11.26 -15.71 -8.67
N ARG A 575 -10.48 -15.53 -7.59
CA ARG A 575 -10.42 -14.31 -6.79
C ARG A 575 -9.01 -13.78 -6.69
N GLN A 576 -8.81 -12.47 -6.88
CA GLN A 576 -7.59 -11.80 -6.46
C GLN A 576 -7.57 -11.69 -4.94
N THR A 577 -6.50 -12.12 -4.27
CA THR A 577 -6.47 -12.18 -2.80
C THR A 577 -5.39 -11.30 -2.19
N VAL A 578 -4.19 -11.30 -2.75
CA VAL A 578 -3.05 -10.53 -2.21
C VAL A 578 -2.29 -9.84 -3.33
N GLN A 579 -1.84 -8.63 -3.07
CA GLN A 579 -0.89 -7.90 -3.90
C GLN A 579 0.38 -7.63 -3.08
N VAL A 580 1.55 -7.99 -3.61
CA VAL A 580 2.86 -7.80 -2.98
C VAL A 580 3.81 -7.17 -3.98
N HIS A 581 4.11 -5.88 -3.85
CA HIS A 581 4.98 -5.12 -4.74
C HIS A 581 4.52 -5.15 -6.22
N ASP A 582 5.06 -6.04 -7.03
CA ASP A 582 4.76 -6.29 -8.45
C ASP A 582 4.13 -7.68 -8.71
N GLU A 583 3.81 -8.39 -7.63
CA GLU A 583 3.19 -9.72 -7.63
C GLU A 583 1.70 -9.65 -7.29
N LEU A 584 0.88 -10.42 -8.02
CA LEU A 584 -0.53 -10.68 -7.71
C LEU A 584 -0.71 -12.16 -7.34
N LEU A 585 -1.43 -12.41 -6.25
CA LEU A 585 -1.84 -13.75 -5.83
C LEU A 585 -3.34 -13.92 -6.05
N LEU A 586 -3.71 -15.05 -6.64
CA LEU A 586 -5.09 -15.41 -6.89
C LEU A 586 -5.39 -16.79 -6.30
N ASP A 587 -6.62 -16.94 -5.80
CA ASP A 587 -7.22 -18.18 -5.36
C ASP A 587 -8.07 -18.73 -6.51
N VAL A 588 -7.65 -19.86 -7.12
CA VAL A 588 -8.10 -20.31 -8.43
C VAL A 588 -8.70 -21.72 -8.31
N PRO A 589 -9.98 -21.93 -8.64
CA PRO A 589 -10.54 -23.26 -8.85
C PRO A 589 -9.69 -24.06 -9.84
N ARG A 590 -9.38 -25.32 -9.51
CA ARG A 590 -8.46 -26.11 -10.34
C ARG A 590 -8.95 -26.32 -11.77
N GLU A 591 -10.26 -26.36 -11.98
CA GLU A 591 -10.89 -26.42 -13.29
C GLU A 591 -10.69 -25.16 -14.13
N GLU A 592 -10.56 -23.99 -13.50
CA GLU A 592 -10.32 -22.71 -14.20
C GLU A 592 -8.84 -22.44 -14.48
N SER A 593 -7.94 -23.26 -13.92
CA SER A 593 -6.50 -22.98 -13.82
C SER A 593 -5.82 -22.69 -15.16
N HIS A 594 -6.20 -23.39 -16.24
CA HIS A 594 -5.63 -23.18 -17.56
C HIS A 594 -6.05 -21.83 -18.15
N ASP A 595 -7.34 -21.52 -18.14
CA ASP A 595 -7.90 -20.33 -18.78
C ASP A 595 -7.54 -19.07 -18.01
N VAL A 596 -7.60 -19.15 -16.67
CA VAL A 596 -7.21 -18.04 -15.78
C VAL A 596 -5.73 -17.70 -15.92
N ARG A 597 -4.85 -18.69 -16.06
CA ARG A 597 -3.42 -18.47 -16.27
C ARG A 597 -3.16 -17.62 -17.52
N GLU A 598 -3.81 -17.97 -18.64
CA GLU A 598 -3.65 -17.23 -19.91
C GLU A 598 -4.30 -15.84 -19.83
N LEU A 599 -5.47 -15.75 -19.16
CA LEU A 599 -6.14 -14.47 -18.93
C LEU A 599 -5.27 -13.52 -18.12
N VAL A 600 -4.77 -13.96 -16.95
CA VAL A 600 -3.96 -13.12 -16.06
C VAL A 600 -2.68 -12.67 -16.76
N ARG A 601 -1.99 -13.56 -17.49
CA ARG A 601 -0.81 -13.21 -18.26
C ARG A 601 -1.11 -12.11 -19.27
N ARG A 602 -2.16 -12.27 -20.07
CA ARG A 602 -2.56 -11.30 -21.09
C ARG A 602 -2.89 -9.95 -20.46
N GLU A 603 -3.75 -9.95 -19.45
CA GLU A 603 -4.21 -8.69 -18.83
C GLU A 603 -3.06 -7.93 -18.13
N MET A 604 -2.09 -8.64 -17.55
CA MET A 604 -0.90 -8.01 -16.99
C MET A 604 0.07 -7.54 -18.09
N GLU A 605 0.41 -8.36 -19.08
CA GLU A 605 1.36 -7.98 -20.12
C GLU A 605 0.82 -6.85 -21.03
N GLU A 606 -0.49 -6.73 -21.16
CA GLU A 606 -1.17 -5.70 -21.95
C GLU A 606 -1.76 -4.56 -21.10
N ALA A 607 -1.44 -4.50 -19.81
CA ALA A 607 -2.01 -3.51 -18.90
C ALA A 607 -1.78 -2.07 -19.37
N VAL A 608 -0.55 -1.77 -19.82
CA VAL A 608 -0.16 -0.46 -20.34
C VAL A 608 0.78 -0.63 -21.52
N ARG A 609 0.62 0.20 -22.54
CA ARG A 609 1.52 0.20 -23.70
C ARG A 609 2.78 1.02 -23.43
N LEU A 610 3.90 0.35 -23.25
CA LEU A 610 5.23 0.95 -23.17
C LEU A 610 5.99 0.82 -24.49
N SER A 611 7.14 1.50 -24.62
CA SER A 611 8.07 1.32 -25.75
C SER A 611 8.81 -0.03 -25.71
N VAL A 612 8.64 -0.79 -24.63
CA VAL A 612 9.16 -2.15 -24.43
C VAL A 612 8.02 -3.05 -23.94
N PRO A 613 8.04 -4.35 -24.26
CA PRO A 613 6.97 -5.25 -23.81
C PRO A 613 6.99 -5.37 -22.27
N LEU A 614 5.82 -5.41 -21.64
CA LEU A 614 5.67 -5.92 -20.29
C LEU A 614 5.74 -7.45 -20.33
N LYS A 615 6.31 -8.07 -19.31
CA LYS A 615 6.39 -9.52 -19.16
C LYS A 615 6.07 -9.90 -17.72
N SER A 616 5.27 -10.95 -17.55
CA SER A 616 4.96 -11.54 -16.27
C SER A 616 5.38 -13.01 -16.20
N GLY A 617 5.96 -13.40 -15.06
CA GLY A 617 6.19 -14.79 -14.70
C GLY A 617 4.97 -15.32 -13.98
N ILE A 618 4.46 -16.51 -14.37
CA ILE A 618 3.31 -17.11 -13.71
C ILE A 618 3.68 -18.48 -13.16
N GLY A 619 3.44 -18.69 -11.85
CA GLY A 619 3.52 -19.95 -11.15
C GLY A 619 2.14 -20.39 -10.63
N MET A 620 1.92 -21.70 -10.56
CA MET A 620 0.74 -22.29 -9.95
C MET A 620 1.14 -23.44 -9.04
N GLY A 621 0.49 -23.53 -7.88
CA GLY A 621 0.80 -24.57 -6.89
C GLY A 621 -0.20 -24.62 -5.76
N ASP A 622 0.02 -25.52 -4.80
CA ASP A 622 -0.89 -25.71 -3.67
C ASP A 622 -0.78 -24.59 -2.62
N ASN A 623 0.31 -23.82 -2.64
CA ASN A 623 0.57 -22.74 -1.69
C ASN A 623 1.50 -21.68 -2.29
N TRP A 624 1.64 -20.55 -1.60
CA TRP A 624 2.44 -19.40 -2.07
C TRP A 624 3.94 -19.67 -2.23
N ASP A 625 4.55 -20.62 -1.50
CA ASP A 625 5.95 -21.00 -1.70
C ASP A 625 6.14 -21.87 -2.95
N ALA A 626 5.16 -22.70 -3.28
CA ALA A 626 5.22 -23.63 -4.41
C ALA A 626 5.06 -22.97 -5.79
N VAL A 627 4.65 -21.70 -5.84
CA VAL A 627 4.39 -20.94 -7.09
C VAL A 627 5.61 -20.15 -7.59
N LYS A 628 6.77 -20.29 -6.94
CA LYS A 628 8.01 -19.56 -7.29
C LYS A 628 9.13 -20.49 -7.70
#